data_c7b3bcb2d63ede0076d2b3fa91ca044d
#
_entry.id   c7b3bcb2d63ede0076d2b3fa91ca044d
#
_cell.length_a   1.000
_cell.length_b   1.000
_cell.length_c   1.000
_cell.angle_alpha   90.00
_cell.angle_beta   90.00
_cell.angle_gamma   90.00
#
_symmetry.space_group_name_H-M   'P 1'
#
loop_
_entity.id
_entity.type
_entity.pdbx_description
1 polymer ?
#
loop_
_entity_poly.entity_id
_entity_poly.type
_entity_poly.pdbx_seq_one_letter_code
_entity_poly.pdbx_strand_id
1 'polypeptide(L)'
;MTQWRRRIDQRLGNELPEVPTVTPGEVLTHQFILQRHLKSSWVAREIGVPVNRITEIQCGRRRITAETALXLXRYFKTSAEFWMRLQMEYXLRVAARRSPTTRHMLFETGGXHEL
;
A
#
# COMPACT_ATOMS: atom_id res chain seq x y z
N MET A 1 -8.21 -4.69 11.83
CA MET A 1 -7.36 -4.81 10.70
C MET A 1 -6.61 -6.12 10.79
N THR A 2 -5.73 -6.36 9.97
CA THR A 2 -5.23 -7.67 9.77
C THR A 2 -3.85 -7.87 10.34
N GLN A 3 -3.37 -9.09 10.24
CA GLN A 3 -2.09 -9.43 10.81
C GLN A 3 -0.93 -8.77 10.11
N TRP A 4 -1.06 -8.55 8.81
CA TRP A 4 0.05 -7.95 8.11
C TRP A 4 0.34 -6.55 8.65
N ARG A 5 -0.71 -5.82 8.99
CA ARG A 5 -0.49 -4.47 9.50
C ARG A 5 0.14 -4.50 10.87
N ARG A 6 -0.32 -5.40 11.71
CA ARG A 6 0.26 -5.52 13.03
C ARG A 6 1.72 -5.90 12.96
N ARG A 7 2.03 -6.80 12.04
CA ARG A 7 3.39 -7.25 11.87
C ARG A 7 4.32 -6.11 11.47
N ILE A 8 3.84 -5.27 10.56
CA ILE A 8 4.62 -4.14 10.13
C ILE A 8 4.86 -3.18 11.27
N ASP A 9 3.83 -2.90 12.02
CA ASP A 9 3.94 -1.95 13.12
C ASP A 9 4.94 -2.45 14.16
N GLN A 10 4.91 -3.71 14.46
CA GLN A 10 5.83 -4.26 15.42
C GLN A 10 7.27 -4.10 14.96
N ARG A 11 7.50 -4.38 13.71
CA ARG A 11 8.85 -4.30 13.20
C ARG A 11 9.36 -2.88 13.19
N LEU A 12 8.51 -1.95 12.82
CA LEU A 12 8.91 -0.57 12.79
C LEU A 12 9.27 -0.07 14.18
N GLY A 13 8.66 -0.61 15.19
CA GLY A 13 8.98 -0.23 16.54
C GLY A 13 10.35 -0.67 16.96
N ASN A 14 10.90 -1.67 16.30
CA ASN A 14 12.16 -2.24 16.72
C ASN A 14 13.29 -2.02 15.74
N GLU A 15 13.02 -2.31 14.48
CA GLU A 15 14.07 -2.26 13.47
C GLU A 15 13.50 -1.73 12.21
N LEU A 16 13.95 -0.59 11.82
CA LEU A 16 13.36 0.05 10.68
C LEU A 16 13.72 -0.57 9.35
N PRO A 17 14.97 -0.70 9.03
CA PRO A 17 15.31 -1.04 7.65
C PRO A 17 15.05 -2.47 7.27
N GLU A 18 14.86 -3.32 8.25
CA GLU A 18 14.70 -4.74 7.96
C GLU A 18 13.30 -5.11 7.54
N VAL A 19 12.36 -4.24 7.77
CA VAL A 19 10.97 -4.58 7.54
C VAL A 19 10.71 -4.76 6.06
N PRO A 20 10.20 -5.90 5.65
CA PRO A 20 9.77 -6.05 4.28
C PRO A 20 8.69 -5.04 3.98
N THR A 21 8.79 -4.46 2.83
CA THR A 21 7.85 -3.43 2.46
C THR A 21 6.65 -4.06 1.77
N VAL A 22 5.51 -4.01 2.41
CA VAL A 22 4.30 -4.57 1.85
C VAL A 22 3.74 -3.57 0.85
N THR A 23 3.53 -4.01 -0.37
CA THR A 23 3.00 -3.12 -1.38
C THR A 23 1.49 -3.03 -1.28
N PRO A 24 0.91 -1.94 -1.73
CA PRO A 24 -0.55 -1.87 -1.79
C PRO A 24 -1.13 -2.99 -2.65
N GLY A 25 -0.42 -3.39 -3.70
CA GLY A 25 -0.90 -4.48 -4.53
C GLY A 25 -0.97 -5.81 -3.81
N GLU A 26 -0.03 -6.05 -2.89
CA GLU A 26 -0.09 -7.27 -2.11
C GLU A 26 -1.29 -7.27 -1.18
N VAL A 27 -1.60 -6.12 -0.60
CA VAL A 27 -2.78 -6.03 0.24
C VAL A 27 -4.04 -6.26 -0.60
N LEU A 28 -4.10 -5.63 -1.76
CA LEU A 28 -5.24 -5.81 -2.64
C LEU A 28 -5.41 -7.29 -3.01
N THR A 29 -4.31 -7.94 -3.35
CA THR A 29 -4.36 -9.32 -3.78
C THR A 29 -4.77 -10.24 -2.63
N HIS A 30 -4.05 -10.15 -1.52
CA HIS A 30 -4.20 -11.18 -0.50
C HIS A 30 -5.32 -10.90 0.48
N GLN A 31 -5.60 -9.63 0.75
CA GLN A 31 -6.62 -9.32 1.74
C GLN A 31 -8.00 -9.13 1.12
N PHE A 32 -8.06 -8.89 -0.17
CA PHE A 32 -9.34 -8.57 -0.77
C PHE A 32 -9.70 -9.51 -1.91
N ILE A 33 -8.84 -9.63 -2.92
CA ILE A 33 -9.22 -10.39 -4.10
C ILE A 33 -9.23 -11.89 -3.82
N LEU A 34 -8.14 -12.41 -3.29
CA LEU A 34 -8.06 -13.85 -3.06
C LEU A 34 -9.00 -14.29 -1.94
N GLN A 35 -9.14 -13.49 -0.91
CA GLN A 35 -10.02 -13.89 0.18
C GLN A 35 -11.47 -14.01 -0.25
N ARG A 36 -11.85 -13.27 -1.27
CA ARG A 36 -13.22 -13.32 -1.75
C ARG A 36 -13.36 -14.20 -2.98
N HIS A 37 -12.30 -14.92 -3.32
CA HIS A 37 -12.32 -15.82 -4.48
C HIS A 37 -12.67 -15.07 -5.75
N LEU A 38 -12.16 -13.86 -5.88
CA LEU A 38 -12.43 -13.06 -7.06
C LEU A 38 -11.29 -13.19 -8.06
N LYS A 39 -11.59 -12.77 -9.28
CA LYS A 39 -10.59 -12.64 -10.30
C LYS A 39 -10.25 -11.18 -10.49
N SER A 40 -9.00 -10.90 -10.84
CA SER A 40 -8.61 -9.52 -11.09
C SER A 40 -9.41 -8.90 -12.21
N SER A 41 -9.72 -9.68 -13.24
CA SER A 41 -10.51 -9.16 -14.35
C SER A 41 -11.92 -8.79 -13.90
N TRP A 42 -12.47 -9.55 -13.00
CA TRP A 42 -13.80 -9.24 -12.48
C TRP A 42 -13.78 -7.93 -11.71
N VAL A 43 -12.77 -7.78 -10.85
CA VAL A 43 -12.68 -6.55 -10.07
C VAL A 43 -12.52 -5.35 -10.99
N ALA A 44 -11.65 -5.47 -12.00
CA ALA A 44 -11.45 -4.38 -12.94
C ALA A 44 -12.75 -4.00 -13.62
N ARG A 45 -13.50 -4.99 -14.03
CA ARG A 45 -14.77 -4.72 -14.69
C ARG A 45 -15.73 -4.02 -13.75
N GLU A 46 -15.78 -4.49 -12.50
CA GLU A 46 -16.74 -3.92 -11.56
C GLU A 46 -16.42 -2.48 -11.20
N ILE A 47 -15.16 -2.12 -11.16
CA ILE A 47 -14.80 -0.75 -10.82
C ILE A 47 -14.55 0.10 -12.06
N GLY A 48 -14.66 -0.48 -13.24
CA GLY A 48 -14.63 0.31 -14.45
C GLY A 48 -13.24 0.71 -14.92
N VAL A 49 -12.24 -0.14 -14.73
CA VAL A 49 -10.90 0.16 -15.20
C VAL A 49 -10.41 -1.00 -16.06
N PRO A 50 -9.39 -0.75 -16.88
CA PRO A 50 -8.81 -1.87 -17.63
C PRO A 50 -8.22 -2.90 -16.70
N VAL A 51 -8.24 -4.16 -17.14
CA VAL A 51 -7.74 -5.22 -16.26
C VAL A 51 -6.27 -5.02 -15.94
N ASN A 52 -5.50 -4.48 -16.86
CA ASN A 52 -4.08 -4.28 -16.55
C ASN A 52 -3.86 -3.21 -15.50
N ARG A 53 -4.84 -2.34 -15.24
CA ARG A 53 -4.73 -1.43 -14.12
C ARG A 53 -4.63 -2.23 -12.82
N ILE A 54 -5.47 -3.24 -12.67
CA ILE A 54 -5.47 -4.05 -11.46
C ILE A 54 -4.22 -4.92 -11.40
N THR A 55 -3.91 -5.61 -12.49
CA THR A 55 -2.77 -6.52 -12.43
C THR A 55 -1.45 -5.80 -12.25
N GLU A 56 -1.31 -4.60 -12.79
CA GLU A 56 -0.09 -3.85 -12.58
C GLU A 56 0.05 -3.38 -11.14
N ILE A 57 -1.07 -3.03 -10.51
CA ILE A 57 -1.02 -2.68 -9.10
C ILE A 57 -0.63 -3.91 -8.29
N GLN A 58 -1.18 -5.05 -8.62
CA GLN A 58 -0.86 -6.27 -7.89
C GLN A 58 0.61 -6.63 -8.00
N CYS A 59 1.21 -6.37 -9.16
CA CYS A 59 2.63 -6.66 -9.37
C CYS A 59 3.56 -5.59 -8.82
N GLY A 60 3.02 -4.50 -8.35
CA GLY A 60 3.85 -3.43 -7.85
C GLY A 60 4.38 -2.49 -8.91
N ARG A 61 3.85 -2.59 -10.14
CA ARG A 61 4.33 -1.73 -11.21
C ARG A 61 3.51 -0.47 -11.38
N ARG A 62 2.43 -0.34 -10.64
CA ARG A 62 1.59 0.85 -10.73
C ARG A 62 1.11 1.21 -9.34
N ARG A 63 1.17 2.48 -9.03
CA ARG A 63 0.70 2.96 -7.74
C ARG A 63 -0.81 3.09 -7.75
N ILE A 64 -1.39 3.11 -6.56
CA ILE A 64 -2.81 3.39 -6.42
C ILE A 64 -2.99 4.89 -6.38
N THR A 65 -3.70 5.39 -7.37
CA THR A 65 -4.02 6.81 -7.41
C THR A 65 -5.30 7.08 -6.65
N ALA A 66 -5.59 8.35 -6.44
CA ALA A 66 -6.82 8.71 -5.75
C ALA A 66 -8.04 8.19 -6.48
N GLU A 67 -8.01 8.23 -7.81
CA GLU A 67 -9.14 7.72 -8.57
C GLU A 67 -9.36 6.25 -8.34
N THR A 68 -8.27 5.48 -8.37
CA THR A 68 -8.40 4.05 -8.13
C THR A 68 -8.82 3.78 -6.70
N ALA A 69 -8.33 4.55 -5.76
CA ALA A 69 -8.71 4.38 -4.36
C ALA A 69 -10.20 4.58 -4.17
N LEU A 70 -10.77 5.52 -4.89
CA LEU A 70 -12.20 5.75 -4.80
C LEU A 70 -13.01 4.60 -5.33
N UNK A 71 -12.51 3.97 -6.25
CA UNK A 71 -13.03 3.03 -6.74
C UNK A 71 -13.08 1.99 -6.00
N LEU A 72 -11.98 1.57 -5.49
CA LEU A 72 -11.82 0.44 -4.58
C LEU A 72 -12.66 0.59 -3.31
N UNK A 73 -12.82 1.76 -3.02
CA UNK A 73 -13.43 2.00 -2.03
C UNK A 73 -14.69 1.61 -2.09
N ARG A 74 -15.30 1.90 -3.06
CA ARG A 74 -16.71 1.59 -3.19
C ARG A 74 -16.98 0.10 -3.31
N TYR A 75 -16.14 -0.54 -4.08
CA TYR A 75 -16.38 -1.95 -4.34
C TYR A 75 -16.14 -2.81 -3.11
N PHE A 76 -15.06 -2.54 -2.39
CA PHE A 76 -14.69 -3.36 -1.25
C PHE A 76 -15.20 -2.82 0.08
N LYS A 77 -15.93 -1.73 0.06
CA LYS A 77 -16.49 -1.16 1.28
C LYS A 77 -15.42 -0.75 2.27
N THR A 78 -14.37 -0.19 1.75
CA THR A 78 -13.31 0.35 2.56
C THR A 78 -13.39 1.86 2.47
N SER A 79 -12.34 2.56 2.88
CA SER A 79 -12.26 3.98 2.64
C SER A 79 -11.18 4.24 1.61
N ALA A 80 -11.31 5.37 0.92
CA ALA A 80 -10.25 5.75 0.00
C ALA A 80 -8.97 6.04 0.76
N GLU A 81 -9.11 6.59 1.96
CA GLU A 81 -7.93 6.87 2.78
C GLU A 81 -7.15 5.62 3.11
N PHE A 82 -7.84 4.51 3.31
CA PHE A 82 -7.15 3.26 3.57
C PHE A 82 -6.16 2.93 2.45
N TRP A 83 -6.63 3.03 1.21
CA TRP A 83 -5.76 2.70 0.08
C TRP A 83 -4.65 3.71 -0.11
N MET A 84 -4.97 4.99 0.07
CA MET A 84 -3.94 6.00 -0.10
C MET A 84 -2.90 5.94 1.01
N ARG A 85 -3.33 5.56 2.22
CA ARG A 85 -2.36 5.41 3.30
C ARG A 85 -1.40 4.26 3.03
N LEU A 86 -1.90 3.16 2.49
CA LEU A 86 -1.02 2.07 2.10
C LEU A 86 0.03 2.55 1.11
N GLN A 87 -0.42 3.35 0.14
CA GLN A 87 0.48 3.84 -0.88
C GLN A 87 1.50 4.79 -0.28
N MET A 88 1.07 5.66 0.59
CA MET A 88 1.96 6.60 1.24
C MET A 88 3.02 5.88 2.07
N GLU A 89 2.59 4.94 2.86
CA GLU A 89 3.52 4.23 3.72
C GLU A 89 4.54 3.47 2.89
N TYR A 90 4.09 2.89 1.81
CA TYR A 90 4.99 2.20 0.92
C TYR A 90 6.03 3.15 0.32
N UNK A 91 5.59 4.13 -0.09
CA UNK A 91 6.34 4.97 -0.64
C UNK A 91 7.35 5.45 0.17
N LEU A 92 7.04 5.76 1.41
CA LEU A 92 8.02 6.29 2.34
C LEU A 92 9.06 5.26 2.73
N ARG A 93 8.65 4.04 2.90
CA ARG A 93 9.60 2.99 3.25
C ARG A 93 10.59 2.73 2.13
N VAL A 94 10.11 2.76 0.90
CA VAL A 94 11.02 2.56 -0.22
C VAL A 94 12.06 3.67 -0.26
N ALA A 95 11.62 4.90 -0.07
CA ALA A 95 12.55 6.03 -0.10
C ALA A 95 13.56 5.94 1.04
N ALA A 96 13.08 5.55 2.21
CA ALA A 96 13.98 5.44 3.35
C ALA A 96 15.03 4.36 3.14
N ARG A 97 14.65 3.27 2.52
CA ARG A 97 15.61 2.20 2.27
C ARG A 97 16.65 2.60 1.24
N ARG A 98 16.23 3.38 0.28
CA ARG A 98 17.11 3.76 -0.81
C ARG A 98 18.18 4.74 -0.38
N SER A 99 17.91 5.55 0.62
CA SER A 99 18.80 6.63 0.99
C SER A 99 18.98 6.68 2.50
N PRO A 100 20.15 6.38 3.01
CA PRO A 100 20.36 6.48 4.45
C PRO A 100 20.10 7.87 5.00
N THR A 101 20.42 8.90 4.23
CA THR A 101 20.13 10.25 4.66
C THR A 101 18.63 10.48 4.78
N THR A 102 17.90 10.03 3.79
CA THR A 102 16.47 10.17 3.83
C THR A 102 15.88 9.42 5.01
N ARG A 103 16.37 8.21 5.25
CA ARG A 103 15.89 7.43 6.36
C ARG A 103 16.15 8.13 7.68
N HIS A 104 17.33 8.70 7.82
CA HIS A 104 17.67 9.44 9.01
C HIS A 104 16.69 10.58 9.25
N MET A 105 16.40 11.32 8.21
CA MET A 105 15.48 12.43 8.33
C MET A 105 14.10 11.99 8.71
N LEU A 106 13.64 10.91 8.10
CA LEU A 106 12.27 10.46 8.33
C LEU A 106 12.07 9.93 9.74
N PHE A 107 13.04 9.23 10.26
CA PHE A 107 12.83 8.52 11.50
C PHE A 107 13.50 9.16 12.69
N GLU A 108 14.45 10.01 12.47
CA GLU A 108 15.14 10.61 13.58
C GLU A 108 14.59 11.95 13.96
N THR A 109 14.32 12.80 12.99
CA THR A 109 13.82 14.12 13.29
C THR A 109 12.33 14.11 13.57
N GLY A 110 11.70 13.03 13.26
CA GLY A 110 10.27 13.03 13.40
C GLY A 110 9.57 13.96 12.45
N GLY A 111 10.27 14.31 11.40
CA GLY A 111 9.69 15.19 10.45
C GLY A 111 9.60 16.63 10.85
N UNK A 112 10.40 17.04 11.79
CA UNK A 112 10.35 18.02 12.09
C UNK A 112 10.47 18.91 11.50
N HIS A 113 10.33 19.05 11.04
CA HIS A 113 10.50 19.84 10.49
C HIS A 113 10.44 20.22 9.51
N GLU A 114 10.25 20.22 9.26
CA GLU A 114 10.18 20.54 8.50
C GLU A 114 10.07 20.81 7.75
N LEU A 115 9.94 20.87 7.47
CA LEU A 115 9.75 21.22 6.72
C LEU A 115 9.58 21.64 6.53
#